data_5a666a6da5a7b283ebdfe596b5b8b59c
#
_entry.id   5a666a6da5a7b283ebdfe596b5b8b59c
#
_cell.length_a   1.000
_cell.length_b   1.000
_cell.length_c   1.000
_cell.angle_alpha   90.00
_cell.angle_beta   90.00
_cell.angle_gamma   90.00
#
_symmetry.space_group_name_H-M   'P 1'
#
loop_
_entity.id
_entity.type
_entity.pdbx_description
1 polymer ?
#
loop_
_entity_poly.entity_id
_entity_poly.type
_entity_poly.pdbx_seq_one_letter_code
_entity_poly.pdbx_strand_id
1 'polypeptide(L)'
;LDNFTELTAELTAELTARKKQYEFYRDKLLTFGDVRGGATSDVVWKTLAEIADISTGSSNTDEAVKGGCYPFFVRSQQPLAKDEYEYDEEAIITAGDGVGVGKVFHYINGKYALHQRAYRIHPATDGLLGKYLYHYFVATFPKYIGQQMYQGSVPSIRRPMLNKFQVAIPSLDVQSRIVNVLDNFDAICSDLKIGLPAEIEARQKQYEFYRDALLTYAATGKTILTDRQTDRQTDRQTDRQTSLTP
;
A
#
# COMPACT_ATOMS: atom_id res chain seq x y z
N LEU A 1 8.16 24.97 -20.41
CA LEU A 1 8.69 23.78 -19.72
C LEU A 1 8.85 24.06 -18.22
N ASP A 2 9.28 25.24 -17.84
CA ASP A 2 9.52 25.62 -16.43
C ASP A 2 8.28 25.42 -15.54
N ASN A 3 7.10 25.79 -16.03
CA ASN A 3 5.84 25.59 -15.29
C ASN A 3 5.53 24.10 -15.00
N PHE A 4 5.94 23.17 -15.86
CA PHE A 4 5.74 21.74 -15.60
C PHE A 4 6.69 21.23 -14.51
N THR A 5 7.92 21.72 -14.50
CA THR A 5 8.91 21.38 -13.48
C THR A 5 8.48 21.91 -12.12
N GLU A 6 7.99 23.15 -12.08
CA GLU A 6 7.48 23.79 -10.87
C GLU A 6 6.25 23.03 -10.32
N LEU A 7 5.26 22.73 -11.17
CA LEU A 7 4.07 21.98 -10.77
C LEU A 7 4.41 20.57 -10.25
N THR A 8 5.37 19.87 -10.89
CA THR A 8 5.81 18.56 -10.42
C THR A 8 6.50 18.64 -9.06
N ALA A 9 7.29 19.71 -8.82
CA ALA A 9 7.91 19.96 -7.53
C ALA A 9 6.86 20.26 -6.44
N GLU A 10 5.84 21.07 -6.75
CA GLU A 10 4.73 21.36 -5.83
C GLU A 10 3.97 20.09 -5.45
N LEU A 11 3.58 19.26 -6.41
CA LEU A 11 2.87 18.00 -6.16
C LEU A 11 3.72 17.02 -5.32
N THR A 12 5.04 17.00 -5.55
CA THR A 12 5.95 16.17 -4.76
C THR A 12 6.08 16.67 -3.32
N ALA A 13 6.10 17.99 -3.15
CA ALA A 13 6.10 18.63 -1.82
C ALA A 13 4.78 18.37 -1.09
N GLU A 14 3.64 18.45 -1.80
CA GLU A 14 2.34 18.13 -1.24
C GLU A 14 2.26 16.65 -0.81
N LEU A 15 2.68 15.72 -1.66
CA LEU A 15 2.73 14.29 -1.30
C LEU A 15 3.55 14.05 -0.04
N THR A 16 4.70 14.73 0.09
CA THR A 16 5.55 14.64 1.27
C THR A 16 4.84 15.19 2.52
N ALA A 17 4.16 16.32 2.39
CA ALA A 17 3.38 16.92 3.47
C ALA A 17 2.20 16.03 3.88
N ARG A 18 1.49 15.44 2.92
CA ARG A 18 0.36 14.50 3.17
C ARG A 18 0.83 13.23 3.88
N LYS A 19 1.99 12.66 3.48
CA LYS A 19 2.56 11.50 4.19
C LYS A 19 2.90 11.82 5.65
N LYS A 20 3.50 12.98 5.94
CA LYS A 20 3.74 13.41 7.32
C LYS A 20 2.44 13.63 8.10
N GLN A 21 1.43 14.21 7.46
CA GLN A 21 0.10 14.39 8.03
C GLN A 21 -0.57 13.06 8.34
N TYR A 22 -0.49 12.09 7.43
CA TYR A 22 -0.98 10.73 7.63
C TYR A 22 -0.32 10.07 8.84
N GLU A 23 1.02 10.09 8.92
CA GLU A 23 1.75 9.52 10.05
C GLU A 23 1.33 10.15 11.38
N PHE A 24 1.21 11.47 11.43
CA PHE A 24 0.77 12.19 12.62
C PHE A 24 -0.65 11.80 13.06
N TYR A 25 -1.62 11.79 12.14
CA TYR A 25 -3.01 11.43 12.48
C TYR A 25 -3.13 9.96 12.79
N ARG A 26 -2.46 9.06 12.07
CA ARG A 26 -2.40 7.63 12.36
C ARG A 26 -1.92 7.40 13.79
N ASP A 27 -0.78 7.96 14.15
CA ASP A 27 -0.22 7.81 15.48
C ASP A 27 -1.17 8.38 16.56
N LYS A 28 -1.76 9.54 16.31
CA LYS A 28 -2.71 10.18 17.23
C LYS A 28 -4.01 9.39 17.40
N LEU A 29 -4.59 8.89 16.31
CA LEU A 29 -5.85 8.11 16.33
C LEU A 29 -5.69 6.74 16.98
N LEU A 30 -4.49 6.18 16.93
CA LEU A 30 -4.19 4.83 17.42
C LEU A 30 -3.48 4.82 18.80
N THR A 31 -3.30 6.01 19.42
CA THR A 31 -2.76 6.13 20.77
C THR A 31 -3.90 6.26 21.78
N PHE A 32 -4.18 5.23 22.54
CA PHE A 32 -5.29 5.16 23.51
C PHE A 32 -4.88 5.39 24.97
N GLY A 33 -3.65 5.83 25.24
CA GLY A 33 -3.08 5.85 26.58
C GLY A 33 -2.92 7.20 27.28
N ASP A 34 -3.05 8.35 26.57
CA ASP A 34 -2.56 9.64 27.08
C ASP A 34 -3.54 10.82 26.98
N VAL A 35 -4.83 10.59 26.78
CA VAL A 35 -5.80 11.69 26.78
C VAL A 35 -6.31 11.92 28.21
N ARG A 36 -5.57 12.71 28.96
CA ARG A 36 -6.10 13.34 30.17
C ARG A 36 -7.33 14.18 29.78
N GLY A 37 -8.51 13.63 29.97
CA GLY A 37 -9.75 14.41 29.96
C GLY A 37 -10.81 14.08 28.90
N GLY A 38 -10.79 12.98 28.17
CA GLY A 38 -11.87 12.59 27.25
C GLY A 38 -12.12 11.09 27.22
N ALA A 39 -13.33 10.69 27.57
CA ALA A 39 -14.02 9.42 27.40
C ALA A 39 -13.27 8.28 26.64
N THR A 40 -12.24 7.70 27.22
CA THR A 40 -11.65 6.43 26.80
C THR A 40 -12.06 5.28 27.73
N SER A 41 -13.23 5.39 28.37
CA SER A 41 -13.74 4.38 29.30
C SER A 41 -14.09 3.04 28.63
N ASP A 42 -14.15 2.96 27.32
CA ASP A 42 -14.68 1.80 26.60
C ASP A 42 -13.64 1.10 25.70
N VAL A 43 -12.33 1.30 25.95
CA VAL A 43 -11.27 0.58 25.22
C VAL A 43 -10.88 -0.67 25.99
N VAL A 44 -11.04 -1.82 25.37
CA VAL A 44 -10.61 -3.11 25.92
C VAL A 44 -9.22 -3.44 25.40
N TRP A 45 -8.31 -3.80 26.29
CA TRP A 45 -6.97 -4.24 25.93
C TRP A 45 -6.91 -5.76 25.92
N LYS A 46 -6.46 -6.33 24.81
CA LYS A 46 -6.24 -7.78 24.65
C LYS A 46 -4.90 -8.05 24.01
N THR A 47 -4.34 -9.21 24.31
CA THR A 47 -3.15 -9.70 23.59
C THR A 47 -3.53 -10.16 22.18
N LEU A 48 -2.58 -10.09 21.27
CA LEU A 48 -2.80 -10.56 19.89
C LEU A 48 -3.19 -12.04 19.85
N ALA A 49 -2.68 -12.86 20.77
CA ALA A 49 -3.03 -14.28 20.89
C ALA A 49 -4.51 -14.52 21.31
N GLU A 50 -5.16 -13.55 21.97
CA GLU A 50 -6.56 -13.65 22.36
C GLU A 50 -7.53 -13.27 21.24
N ILE A 51 -7.05 -12.55 20.22
CA ILE A 51 -7.93 -11.95 19.21
C ILE A 51 -7.62 -12.38 17.78
N ALA A 52 -6.50 -13.11 17.56
CA ALA A 52 -6.07 -13.50 16.25
C ALA A 52 -5.44 -14.90 16.25
N ASP A 53 -5.64 -15.63 15.15
CA ASP A 53 -4.85 -16.82 14.85
C ASP A 53 -3.55 -16.43 14.15
N ILE A 54 -2.43 -16.92 14.70
CA ILE A 54 -1.10 -16.56 14.25
C ILE A 54 -0.38 -17.81 13.76
N SER A 55 0.05 -17.83 12.52
CA SER A 55 0.86 -18.91 11.96
C SER A 55 1.85 -18.38 10.92
N THR A 56 2.65 -19.28 10.35
CA THR A 56 3.51 -19.00 9.19
C THR A 56 3.01 -19.82 8.01
N GLY A 57 3.43 -19.46 6.80
CA GLY A 57 3.21 -20.27 5.63
C GLY A 57 4.11 -21.50 5.57
N SER A 58 3.96 -22.28 4.50
CA SER A 58 4.75 -23.48 4.22
C SER A 58 5.68 -23.33 3.02
N SER A 59 5.44 -22.33 2.15
CA SER A 59 6.14 -22.17 0.87
C SER A 59 7.53 -21.56 1.00
N ASN A 60 8.40 -21.89 0.06
CA ASN A 60 9.72 -21.28 -0.11
C ASN A 60 9.74 -20.31 -1.31
N THR A 61 10.72 -19.40 -1.35
CA THR A 61 10.82 -18.38 -2.40
C THR A 61 11.05 -18.98 -3.81
N ASP A 62 11.67 -20.13 -3.92
CA ASP A 62 11.92 -20.86 -5.16
C ASP A 62 10.63 -21.45 -5.80
N GLU A 63 9.55 -21.51 -5.04
CA GLU A 63 8.23 -21.90 -5.54
C GLU A 63 7.46 -20.77 -6.24
N ALA A 64 8.05 -19.55 -6.32
CA ALA A 64 7.44 -18.44 -7.00
C ALA A 64 7.34 -18.66 -8.51
N VAL A 65 6.17 -18.33 -9.09
CA VAL A 65 5.88 -18.42 -10.52
C VAL A 65 5.66 -17.03 -11.08
N LYS A 66 6.43 -16.66 -12.12
CA LYS A 66 6.26 -15.35 -12.76
C LYS A 66 4.91 -15.27 -13.46
N GLY A 67 4.05 -14.35 -13.02
CA GLY A 67 2.70 -14.19 -13.55
C GLY A 67 1.68 -15.19 -12.98
N GLY A 68 2.00 -15.85 -11.86
CA GLY A 68 1.08 -16.76 -11.16
C GLY A 68 -0.22 -16.06 -10.72
N CYS A 69 -1.24 -16.86 -10.43
CA CYS A 69 -2.61 -16.39 -10.21
C CYS A 69 -2.82 -15.73 -8.85
N TYR A 70 -2.02 -16.07 -7.84
CA TYR A 70 -2.23 -15.62 -6.46
C TYR A 70 -1.00 -14.86 -5.94
N PRO A 71 -1.21 -13.82 -5.10
CA PRO A 71 -0.10 -13.15 -4.42
C PRO A 71 0.60 -14.14 -3.48
N PHE A 72 1.92 -14.16 -3.58
CA PHE A 72 2.77 -14.95 -2.69
C PHE A 72 3.56 -13.99 -1.80
N PHE A 73 3.14 -13.88 -0.55
CA PHE A 73 3.77 -12.99 0.42
C PHE A 73 5.04 -13.63 0.98
N VAL A 74 6.13 -12.93 0.77
CA VAL A 74 7.45 -13.27 1.28
C VAL A 74 7.90 -12.20 2.30
N ARG A 75 9.20 -12.08 2.58
CA ARG A 75 9.73 -11.10 3.53
C ARG A 75 10.01 -9.72 2.94
N SER A 76 9.52 -9.44 1.72
CA SER A 76 9.73 -8.18 0.99
C SER A 76 8.45 -7.34 0.90
N GLN A 77 8.60 -6.06 0.61
CA GLN A 77 7.47 -5.16 0.35
C GLN A 77 6.69 -5.52 -0.92
N GLN A 78 7.36 -6.11 -1.91
CA GLN A 78 6.71 -6.57 -3.12
C GLN A 78 6.41 -8.06 -2.98
N PRO A 79 5.13 -8.47 -3.03
CA PRO A 79 4.78 -9.88 -3.07
C PRO A 79 5.25 -10.49 -4.40
N LEU A 80 5.58 -11.75 -4.37
CA LEU A 80 5.77 -12.58 -5.54
C LEU A 80 4.40 -13.13 -6.01
N ALA A 81 4.41 -14.05 -6.97
CA ALA A 81 3.21 -14.74 -7.40
C ALA A 81 3.41 -16.25 -7.35
N LYS A 82 2.31 -17.01 -7.18
CA LYS A 82 2.26 -18.46 -7.20
C LYS A 82 0.94 -18.93 -7.84
N ASP A 83 0.91 -20.13 -8.43
CA ASP A 83 -0.31 -20.68 -9.04
C ASP A 83 -1.24 -21.37 -8.03
N GLU A 84 -0.72 -21.65 -6.85
CA GLU A 84 -1.47 -22.26 -5.75
C GLU A 84 -1.57 -21.26 -4.58
N TYR A 85 -2.68 -21.34 -3.85
CA TYR A 85 -2.85 -20.57 -2.60
C TYR A 85 -2.90 -21.53 -1.40
N GLU A 86 -2.47 -21.01 -0.24
CA GLU A 86 -2.51 -21.73 1.05
C GLU A 86 -3.68 -21.28 1.91
N TYR A 87 -4.08 -20.03 1.78
CA TYR A 87 -5.11 -19.38 2.60
C TYR A 87 -6.12 -18.65 1.73
N ASP A 88 -7.38 -18.60 2.20
CA ASP A 88 -8.46 -17.80 1.62
C ASP A 88 -9.20 -17.12 2.78
N GLU A 89 -8.71 -15.96 3.19
CA GLU A 89 -9.15 -15.28 4.42
C GLU A 89 -8.72 -13.81 4.45
N GLU A 90 -9.20 -13.08 5.46
CA GLU A 90 -8.65 -11.77 5.83
C GLU A 90 -7.43 -11.97 6.73
N ALA A 91 -6.29 -11.38 6.38
CA ALA A 91 -5.08 -11.50 7.20
C ALA A 91 -4.14 -10.29 7.09
N ILE A 92 -3.34 -10.11 8.13
CA ILE A 92 -2.19 -9.22 8.14
C ILE A 92 -0.93 -10.08 8.00
N ILE A 93 -0.06 -9.70 7.09
CA ILE A 93 1.19 -10.41 6.83
C ILE A 93 2.37 -9.55 7.27
N THR A 94 3.34 -10.15 7.96
CA THR A 94 4.59 -9.48 8.33
C THR A 94 5.79 -10.40 8.19
N ALA A 95 6.95 -9.81 7.89
CA ALA A 95 8.21 -10.56 7.81
C ALA A 95 8.63 -11.09 9.19
N GLY A 96 8.94 -12.38 9.27
CA GLY A 96 9.39 -13.03 10.52
C GLY A 96 10.87 -12.85 10.81
N ASP A 97 11.70 -12.64 9.79
CA ASP A 97 13.13 -12.43 9.94
C ASP A 97 13.71 -11.49 8.86
N GLY A 98 14.95 -11.05 9.08
CA GLY A 98 15.71 -10.24 8.14
C GLY A 98 15.33 -8.76 8.16
N VAL A 99 15.74 -8.04 7.10
CA VAL A 99 15.61 -6.57 6.99
C VAL A 99 14.16 -6.07 6.92
N GLY A 100 13.22 -6.97 6.62
CA GLY A 100 11.78 -6.68 6.56
C GLY A 100 11.08 -6.63 7.91
N VAL A 101 11.73 -7.08 8.98
CA VAL A 101 11.15 -7.10 10.34
C VAL A 101 10.79 -5.69 10.78
N GLY A 102 9.53 -5.49 11.18
CA GLY A 102 8.99 -4.20 11.59
C GLY A 102 8.85 -3.15 10.47
N LYS A 103 9.03 -3.55 9.22
CA LYS A 103 8.94 -2.67 8.04
C LYS A 103 8.02 -3.21 6.95
N VAL A 104 7.89 -4.53 6.86
CA VAL A 104 7.05 -5.20 5.86
C VAL A 104 5.73 -5.59 6.51
N PHE A 105 4.67 -4.99 6.03
CA PHE A 105 3.30 -5.26 6.43
C PHE A 105 2.41 -5.26 5.19
N HIS A 106 1.59 -6.31 5.06
CA HIS A 106 0.56 -6.38 4.03
C HIS A 106 -0.78 -6.68 4.67
N TYR A 107 -1.83 -6.20 4.04
CA TYR A 107 -3.20 -6.59 4.31
C TYR A 107 -3.74 -7.31 3.09
N ILE A 108 -4.39 -8.44 3.32
CA ILE A 108 -5.06 -9.24 2.29
C ILE A 108 -6.43 -9.67 2.78
N ASN A 109 -7.39 -9.67 1.87
CA ASN A 109 -8.68 -10.32 2.05
C ASN A 109 -8.93 -11.17 0.79
N GLY A 110 -8.76 -12.48 0.90
CA GLY A 110 -8.88 -13.42 -0.21
C GLY A 110 -7.73 -14.45 -0.26
N LYS A 111 -7.51 -15.00 -1.44
CA LYS A 111 -6.58 -16.11 -1.68
C LYS A 111 -5.13 -15.64 -1.77
N TYR A 112 -4.24 -16.31 -1.04
CA TYR A 112 -2.81 -16.02 -1.08
C TYR A 112 -1.95 -17.22 -0.68
N ALA A 113 -0.69 -17.21 -1.10
CA ALA A 113 0.36 -18.08 -0.62
C ALA A 113 1.28 -17.34 0.35
N LEU A 114 1.90 -18.06 1.28
CA LEU A 114 2.71 -17.47 2.33
C LEU A 114 4.04 -18.20 2.52
N HIS A 115 5.11 -17.43 2.65
CA HIS A 115 6.44 -17.95 2.91
C HIS A 115 6.56 -18.48 4.35
N GLN A 116 7.30 -19.58 4.57
CA GLN A 116 7.51 -20.22 5.87
C GLN A 116 8.15 -19.30 6.95
N ARG A 117 8.77 -18.18 6.54
CA ARG A 117 9.37 -17.17 7.44
C ARG A 117 8.61 -15.84 7.45
N ALA A 118 7.37 -15.83 6.98
CA ALA A 118 6.46 -14.73 7.13
C ALA A 118 5.30 -15.16 8.03
N TYR A 119 4.86 -14.28 8.91
CA TYR A 119 3.72 -14.53 9.78
C TYR A 119 2.44 -14.02 9.12
N ARG A 120 1.39 -14.81 9.26
CA ARG A 120 0.01 -14.40 9.07
C ARG A 120 -0.65 -14.14 10.44
N ILE A 121 -1.49 -13.15 10.50
CA ILE A 121 -2.27 -12.75 11.67
C ILE A 121 -3.71 -12.62 11.17
N HIS A 122 -4.53 -13.64 11.42
CA HIS A 122 -5.93 -13.67 11.02
C HIS A 122 -6.81 -13.25 12.19
N PRO A 123 -7.61 -12.17 12.10
CA PRO A 123 -8.55 -11.78 13.14
C PRO A 123 -9.54 -12.90 13.43
N ALA A 124 -9.63 -13.35 14.67
CA ALA A 124 -10.41 -14.53 15.06
C ALA A 124 -11.46 -14.21 16.13
N THR A 125 -11.83 -12.95 16.31
CA THR A 125 -12.81 -12.53 17.32
C THR A 125 -13.83 -11.57 16.74
N ASP A 126 -15.09 -11.73 17.14
CA ASP A 126 -16.13 -10.77 16.82
C ASP A 126 -15.83 -9.42 17.49
N GLY A 127 -16.23 -8.33 16.83
CA GLY A 127 -16.00 -6.98 17.35
C GLY A 127 -14.61 -6.40 17.05
N LEU A 128 -13.80 -7.08 16.22
CA LEU A 128 -12.54 -6.58 15.72
C LEU A 128 -12.54 -6.52 14.18
N LEU A 129 -12.37 -5.32 13.62
CA LEU A 129 -12.18 -5.15 12.17
C LEU A 129 -10.74 -5.44 11.79
N GLY A 130 -10.51 -6.33 10.81
CA GLY A 130 -9.15 -6.68 10.37
C GLY A 130 -8.39 -5.48 9.81
N LYS A 131 -9.05 -4.58 9.10
CA LYS A 131 -8.45 -3.30 8.67
C LYS A 131 -8.00 -2.42 9.83
N TYR A 132 -8.80 -2.34 10.90
CA TYR A 132 -8.41 -1.63 12.11
C TYR A 132 -7.17 -2.26 12.74
N LEU A 133 -7.17 -3.59 12.90
CA LEU A 133 -6.01 -4.31 13.42
C LEU A 133 -4.76 -4.08 12.55
N TYR A 134 -4.91 -4.05 11.23
CA TYR A 134 -3.82 -3.73 10.30
C TYR A 134 -3.22 -2.34 10.58
N HIS A 135 -4.04 -1.30 10.60
CA HIS A 135 -3.55 0.06 10.87
C HIS A 135 -2.92 0.17 12.26
N TYR A 136 -3.52 -0.45 13.27
CA TYR A 136 -2.99 -0.49 14.63
C TYR A 136 -1.63 -1.19 14.67
N PHE A 137 -1.52 -2.35 14.01
CA PHE A 137 -0.30 -3.14 13.96
C PHE A 137 0.83 -2.38 13.25
N VAL A 138 0.57 -1.79 12.11
CA VAL A 138 1.55 -0.98 11.35
C VAL A 138 2.07 0.21 12.17
N ALA A 139 1.21 0.87 12.94
CA ALA A 139 1.57 2.04 13.72
C ALA A 139 2.37 1.72 15.00
N THR A 140 2.03 0.62 15.68
CA THR A 140 2.49 0.39 17.05
C THR A 140 3.49 -0.77 17.18
N PHE A 141 3.37 -1.80 16.34
CA PHE A 141 4.22 -2.97 16.40
C PHE A 141 5.71 -2.69 16.16
N PRO A 142 6.13 -1.80 15.23
CA PRO A 142 7.54 -1.46 15.04
C PRO A 142 8.20 -0.90 16.32
N LYS A 143 7.47 -0.06 17.06
CA LYS A 143 7.95 0.50 18.34
C LYS A 143 8.08 -0.60 19.40
N TYR A 144 7.09 -1.49 19.48
CA TYR A 144 7.08 -2.62 20.41
C TYR A 144 8.26 -3.56 20.20
N ILE A 145 8.50 -4.03 18.97
CA ILE A 145 9.60 -4.95 18.69
C ILE A 145 10.97 -4.28 18.80
N GLY A 146 11.07 -2.99 18.45
CA GLY A 146 12.30 -2.22 18.57
C GLY A 146 12.85 -2.19 20.02
N GLN A 147 11.97 -2.27 21.02
CA GLN A 147 12.34 -2.35 22.43
C GLN A 147 12.83 -3.75 22.87
N GLN A 148 12.53 -4.79 22.07
CA GLN A 148 12.84 -6.18 22.40
C GLN A 148 14.01 -6.76 21.59
N MET A 149 14.45 -6.05 20.54
CA MET A 149 15.54 -6.51 19.69
C MET A 149 16.90 -6.06 20.23
N TYR A 150 17.84 -7.00 20.31
CA TYR A 150 19.22 -6.68 20.63
C TYR A 150 19.94 -6.02 19.44
N GLN A 151 20.69 -4.97 19.71
CA GLN A 151 21.56 -4.35 18.70
C GLN A 151 22.65 -5.34 18.27
N GLY A 152 22.84 -5.48 16.95
CA GLY A 152 23.90 -6.30 16.35
C GLY A 152 23.50 -7.71 15.91
N SER A 153 22.26 -8.15 16.14
CA SER A 153 21.75 -9.41 15.60
C SER A 153 20.86 -9.18 14.36
N VAL A 154 20.74 -10.22 13.51
CA VAL A 154 19.74 -10.21 12.43
C VAL A 154 18.35 -10.09 13.05
N PRO A 155 17.56 -9.06 12.70
CA PRO A 155 16.23 -8.89 13.26
C PRO A 155 15.38 -10.13 13.03
N SER A 156 14.72 -10.62 14.07
CA SER A 156 13.77 -11.73 13.97
C SER A 156 12.61 -11.57 14.96
N ILE A 157 11.42 -11.86 14.50
CA ILE A 157 10.20 -11.95 15.32
C ILE A 157 10.03 -13.42 15.70
N ARG A 158 9.73 -13.66 16.95
CA ARG A 158 9.34 -14.98 17.44
C ARG A 158 7.88 -14.96 17.85
N ARG A 159 7.18 -16.06 17.64
CA ARG A 159 5.74 -16.20 17.98
C ARG A 159 5.37 -15.68 19.38
N PRO A 160 6.15 -15.94 20.46
CA PRO A 160 5.84 -15.37 21.77
C PRO A 160 5.86 -13.84 21.83
N MET A 161 6.61 -13.16 20.95
CA MET A 161 6.60 -11.69 20.87
C MET A 161 5.28 -11.21 20.26
N LEU A 162 4.81 -11.86 19.19
CA LEU A 162 3.49 -11.57 18.60
C LEU A 162 2.37 -11.87 19.60
N ASN A 163 2.41 -13.02 20.25
CA ASN A 163 1.37 -13.44 21.19
C ASN A 163 1.15 -12.44 22.34
N LYS A 164 2.22 -11.81 22.82
CA LYS A 164 2.18 -10.84 23.93
C LYS A 164 1.89 -9.41 23.52
N PHE A 165 1.84 -9.13 22.22
CA PHE A 165 1.58 -7.79 21.73
C PHE A 165 0.17 -7.34 22.14
N GLN A 166 0.07 -6.17 22.78
CA GLN A 166 -1.18 -5.62 23.28
C GLN A 166 -1.87 -4.79 22.19
N VAL A 167 -3.15 -5.03 22.02
CA VAL A 167 -4.02 -4.33 21.08
C VAL A 167 -5.14 -3.62 21.83
N ALA A 168 -5.28 -2.33 21.58
CA ALA A 168 -6.40 -1.54 22.05
C ALA A 168 -7.64 -1.79 21.16
N ILE A 169 -8.76 -2.18 21.72
CA ILE A 169 -9.99 -2.49 20.98
C ILE A 169 -11.09 -1.53 21.45
N PRO A 170 -11.31 -0.42 20.74
CA PRO A 170 -12.48 0.44 20.96
C PRO A 170 -13.74 -0.18 20.35
N SER A 171 -14.90 0.49 20.51
CA SER A 171 -16.14 0.07 19.87
C SER A 171 -16.00 -0.03 18.33
N LEU A 172 -16.81 -0.89 17.70
CA LEU A 172 -16.80 -1.06 16.22
C LEU A 172 -17.03 0.24 15.45
N ASP A 173 -17.85 1.15 16.00
CA ASP A 173 -18.07 2.46 15.39
C ASP A 173 -16.79 3.30 15.37
N VAL A 174 -16.05 3.31 16.48
CA VAL A 174 -14.74 4.00 16.55
C VAL A 174 -13.72 3.34 15.63
N GLN A 175 -13.65 2.01 15.60
CA GLN A 175 -12.77 1.28 14.66
C GLN A 175 -13.10 1.66 13.21
N SER A 176 -14.38 1.65 12.83
CA SER A 176 -14.82 2.00 11.47
C SER A 176 -14.46 3.42 11.08
N ARG A 177 -14.62 4.38 12.00
CA ARG A 177 -14.21 5.78 11.74
C ARG A 177 -12.71 5.91 11.54
N ILE A 178 -11.92 5.23 12.36
CA ILE A 178 -10.44 5.22 12.24
C ILE A 178 -10.04 4.64 10.88
N VAL A 179 -10.59 3.48 10.52
CA VAL A 179 -10.32 2.83 9.22
C VAL A 179 -10.65 3.77 8.06
N ASN A 180 -11.85 4.37 8.07
CA ASN A 180 -12.28 5.27 6.99
C ASN A 180 -11.33 6.47 6.83
N VAL A 181 -10.87 7.06 7.92
CA VAL A 181 -9.93 8.19 7.88
C VAL A 181 -8.58 7.72 7.33
N LEU A 182 -8.04 6.61 7.83
CA LEU A 182 -6.71 6.14 7.45
C LEU A 182 -6.67 5.58 6.03
N ASP A 183 -7.69 4.84 5.60
CA ASP A 183 -7.81 4.34 4.22
C ASP A 183 -7.92 5.50 3.21
N ASN A 184 -8.67 6.57 3.54
CA ASN A 184 -8.74 7.76 2.68
C ASN A 184 -7.39 8.47 2.55
N PHE A 185 -6.64 8.61 3.64
CA PHE A 185 -5.29 9.17 3.59
C PHE A 185 -4.33 8.28 2.79
N ASP A 186 -4.42 6.97 2.98
CA ASP A 186 -3.58 6.01 2.27
C ASP A 186 -3.86 6.05 0.76
N ALA A 187 -5.13 6.11 0.36
CA ALA A 187 -5.51 6.28 -1.05
C ALA A 187 -4.92 7.55 -1.67
N ILE A 188 -4.98 8.69 -0.98
CA ILE A 188 -4.39 9.95 -1.48
C ILE A 188 -2.87 9.85 -1.62
N CYS A 189 -2.19 9.19 -0.68
CA CYS A 189 -0.73 9.14 -0.60
C CYS A 189 -0.09 8.02 -1.42
N SER A 190 -0.81 6.93 -1.66
CA SER A 190 -0.23 5.67 -2.17
C SER A 190 -0.88 5.16 -3.44
N ASP A 191 -2.10 5.61 -3.79
CA ASP A 191 -2.79 5.11 -4.98
C ASP A 191 -2.11 5.61 -6.26
N LEU A 192 -1.58 4.66 -7.03
CA LEU A 192 -0.91 4.93 -8.30
C LEU A 192 -1.87 5.19 -9.47
N LYS A 193 -3.19 5.09 -9.26
CA LYS A 193 -4.19 5.30 -10.30
C LYS A 193 -4.96 6.61 -10.15
N ILE A 194 -5.26 6.99 -8.90
CA ILE A 194 -6.12 8.15 -8.60
C ILE A 194 -5.52 9.12 -7.58
N GLY A 195 -4.46 8.72 -6.86
CA GLY A 195 -3.80 9.55 -5.83
C GLY A 195 -2.78 10.53 -6.39
N LEU A 196 -2.12 11.27 -5.50
CA LEU A 196 -1.04 12.20 -5.86
C LEU A 196 0.10 11.54 -6.67
N PRO A 197 0.52 10.29 -6.39
CA PRO A 197 1.52 9.62 -7.23
C PRO A 197 1.08 9.47 -8.69
N ALA A 198 -0.19 9.16 -8.95
CA ALA A 198 -0.72 9.06 -10.30
C ALA A 198 -0.68 10.40 -11.04
N GLU A 199 -0.99 11.49 -10.35
CA GLU A 199 -0.93 12.83 -10.94
C GLU A 199 0.51 13.25 -11.25
N ILE A 200 1.46 12.99 -10.35
CA ILE A 200 2.89 13.24 -10.56
C ILE A 200 3.37 12.49 -11.81
N GLU A 201 3.06 11.20 -11.94
CA GLU A 201 3.45 10.39 -13.11
C GLU A 201 2.83 10.92 -14.41
N ALA A 202 1.55 11.29 -14.38
CA ALA A 202 0.86 11.86 -15.54
C ALA A 202 1.50 13.19 -15.99
N ARG A 203 1.88 14.06 -15.04
CA ARG A 203 2.57 15.33 -15.32
C ARG A 203 3.97 15.10 -15.87
N GLN A 204 4.72 14.13 -15.34
CA GLN A 204 6.04 13.78 -15.89
C GLN A 204 5.94 13.30 -17.34
N LYS A 205 5.01 12.39 -17.65
CA LYS A 205 4.77 11.94 -19.03
C LYS A 205 4.36 13.08 -19.96
N GLN A 206 3.54 14.00 -19.48
CA GLN A 206 3.15 15.18 -20.22
C GLN A 206 4.34 16.11 -20.50
N TYR A 207 5.20 16.33 -19.51
CA TYR A 207 6.44 17.09 -19.65
C TYR A 207 7.36 16.48 -20.71
N GLU A 208 7.63 15.17 -20.61
CA GLU A 208 8.48 14.44 -21.54
C GLU A 208 7.95 14.56 -22.99
N PHE A 209 6.66 14.39 -23.17
CA PHE A 209 6.02 14.54 -24.47
C PHE A 209 6.22 15.94 -25.07
N TYR A 210 5.94 17.01 -24.32
CA TYR A 210 6.13 18.38 -24.84
C TYR A 210 7.60 18.74 -25.03
N ARG A 211 8.48 18.31 -24.13
CA ARG A 211 9.93 18.50 -24.29
C ARG A 211 10.42 17.87 -25.60
N ASP A 212 10.07 16.62 -25.84
CA ASP A 212 10.52 15.88 -27.02
C ASP A 212 9.90 16.45 -28.30
N ALA A 213 8.65 16.91 -28.25
CA ALA A 213 8.01 17.61 -29.34
C ALA A 213 8.74 18.92 -29.72
N LEU A 214 9.11 19.73 -28.70
CA LEU A 214 9.86 20.98 -28.91
C LEU A 214 11.28 20.73 -29.43
N LEU A 215 11.98 19.73 -28.89
CA LEU A 215 13.32 19.36 -29.36
C LEU A 215 13.30 18.86 -30.79
N THR A 216 12.32 18.05 -31.15
CA THR A 216 12.12 17.58 -32.54
C THR A 216 11.82 18.73 -33.49
N TYR A 217 10.96 19.65 -33.08
CA TYR A 217 10.68 20.86 -33.87
C TYR A 217 11.94 21.72 -34.04
N ALA A 218 12.72 21.94 -33.00
CA ALA A 218 13.97 22.70 -33.08
C ALA A 218 15.00 22.04 -33.98
N ALA A 219 15.06 20.71 -34.00
CA ALA A 219 16.01 19.97 -34.82
C ALA A 219 15.58 19.79 -36.29
N THR A 220 14.28 19.68 -36.57
CA THR A 220 13.77 19.27 -37.89
C THR A 220 12.84 20.27 -38.55
N GLY A 221 12.35 21.28 -37.81
CA GLY A 221 11.30 22.19 -38.24
C GLY A 221 9.91 21.56 -38.38
N LYS A 222 9.75 20.27 -38.01
CA LYS A 222 8.48 19.53 -38.08
C LYS A 222 7.88 19.36 -36.69
N THR A 223 6.58 19.61 -36.55
CA THR A 223 5.82 19.39 -35.30
C THR A 223 5.24 17.99 -35.26
N ILE A 224 5.55 17.23 -34.20
CA ILE A 224 4.91 15.92 -33.92
C ILE A 224 3.40 16.06 -33.68
N LEU A 225 2.92 17.27 -33.33
CA LEU A 225 1.50 17.55 -33.05
C LEU A 225 0.65 17.55 -34.33
N THR A 226 1.24 17.85 -35.50
CA THR A 226 0.50 17.90 -36.79
C THR A 226 0.23 16.51 -37.36
N ASP A 227 1.13 15.55 -37.16
CA ASP A 227 0.98 14.20 -37.73
C ASP A 227 -0.23 13.45 -37.15
N ARG A 228 -0.52 13.60 -35.84
CA ARG A 228 -1.68 12.95 -35.21
C ARG A 228 -3.03 13.53 -35.63
N GLN A 229 -3.08 14.78 -36.08
CA GLN A 229 -4.32 15.36 -36.64
C GLN A 229 -4.53 14.92 -38.08
N THR A 230 -3.47 14.72 -38.83
CA THR A 230 -3.50 14.25 -40.22
C THR A 230 -3.94 12.79 -40.28
N ASP A 231 -3.41 11.92 -39.40
CA ASP A 231 -3.83 10.51 -39.34
C ASP A 231 -5.31 10.36 -38.98
N ARG A 232 -5.84 11.15 -38.02
CA ARG A 232 -7.28 11.14 -37.69
C ARG A 232 -8.20 11.67 -38.80
N GLN A 233 -7.70 12.53 -39.67
CA GLN A 233 -8.47 13.00 -40.82
C GLN A 233 -8.42 11.99 -41.98
N THR A 234 -7.31 11.29 -42.14
CA THR A 234 -7.14 10.24 -43.15
C THR A 234 -8.02 9.04 -42.84
N ASP A 235 -8.06 8.58 -41.59
CA ASP A 235 -8.92 7.49 -41.13
C ASP A 235 -10.42 7.82 -41.33
N ARG A 236 -10.85 9.06 -41.02
CA ARG A 236 -12.23 9.51 -41.24
C ARG A 236 -12.61 9.64 -42.71
N GLN A 237 -11.68 9.88 -43.62
CA GLN A 237 -11.93 9.92 -45.06
C GLN A 237 -11.98 8.51 -45.64
N THR A 238 -11.18 7.58 -45.19
CA THR A 238 -11.17 6.18 -45.61
C THR A 238 -12.49 5.49 -45.23
N ASP A 239 -12.96 5.70 -44.00
CA ASP A 239 -14.25 5.16 -43.52
C ASP A 239 -15.46 5.71 -44.27
N ARG A 240 -15.40 6.95 -44.76
CA ARG A 240 -16.47 7.53 -45.59
C ARG A 240 -16.48 7.00 -47.04
N GLN A 241 -15.35 6.61 -47.59
CA GLN A 241 -15.28 6.04 -48.93
C GLN A 241 -15.70 4.56 -48.97
N THR A 242 -15.48 3.79 -47.90
CA THR A 242 -15.90 2.39 -47.78
C THR A 242 -17.42 2.23 -47.53
N SER A 243 -18.09 3.27 -47.06
CA SER A 243 -19.56 3.24 -46.84
C SER A 243 -20.42 3.70 -48.03
N LEU A 244 -19.83 4.01 -49.19
CA LEU A 244 -20.51 4.53 -50.36
C LEU A 244 -20.44 3.61 -51.59
N THR A 245 -20.05 2.37 -51.44
CA THR A 245 -20.11 1.37 -52.53
C THR A 245 -21.33 0.47 -52.33
N PRO A 246 -22.27 0.42 -53.29
CA PRO A 246 -23.53 -0.34 -53.21
C PRO A 246 -23.33 -1.85 -53.28
#